data_e6424110a6e119964a63e8cc9c404586
#
_entry.id   e6424110a6e119964a63e8cc9c404586
#
_cell.length_a   1.000
_cell.length_b   1.000
_cell.length_c   1.000
_cell.angle_alpha   90.00
_cell.angle_beta   90.00
_cell.angle_gamma   90.00
#
_symmetry.space_group_name_H-M   'P 1'
#
loop_
_entity.id
_entity.type
_entity.pdbx_description
1 polymer ?
#
loop_
_entity_poly.entity_id
_entity_poly.type
_entity_poly.pdbx_seq_one_letter_code
_entity_poly.pdbx_strand_id
1 'polypeptide(L)'
;MSGEAEKTERAYVYMVRCAGGQLYTGWTNDPASRLHAHKSGKGAKCTRALGAQRFAYLERCTDKSAALRREAALKKLTKAQKEAMCAEWAEKNLPRLSLATRADAAEILDIYNWYVLHHTATFQVTPSSLPEYEDWVESTRALIPLPVSYTH
;
A
#
# COMPACT_ATOMS: atom_id res chain seq x y z
N MET A 1 -20.82 -8.40 -34.40
CA MET A 1 -21.47 -8.15 -33.08
C MET A 1 -20.36 -7.73 -32.14
N SER A 2 -20.25 -6.43 -31.98
CA SER A 2 -19.19 -5.81 -31.20
C SER A 2 -19.54 -5.92 -29.72
N GLY A 3 -18.77 -6.70 -28.97
CA GLY A 3 -18.87 -6.75 -27.51
C GLY A 3 -18.34 -5.42 -26.95
N GLU A 4 -19.23 -4.50 -26.63
CA GLU A 4 -18.90 -3.39 -25.75
C GLU A 4 -18.52 -3.96 -24.37
N ALA A 5 -17.22 -3.97 -24.09
CA ALA A 5 -16.74 -4.21 -22.75
C ALA A 5 -17.33 -3.12 -21.86
N GLU A 6 -18.30 -3.48 -21.03
CA GLU A 6 -18.91 -2.63 -20.02
C GLU A 6 -17.80 -2.03 -19.16
N LYS A 7 -17.53 -0.76 -19.41
CA LYS A 7 -16.52 0.01 -18.68
C LYS A 7 -17.08 0.24 -17.28
N THR A 8 -16.92 -0.77 -16.43
CA THR A 8 -17.28 -0.67 -15.00
C THR A 8 -16.61 0.57 -14.44
N GLU A 9 -17.39 1.61 -14.22
CA GLU A 9 -16.91 2.88 -13.63
C GLU A 9 -16.32 2.55 -12.26
N ARG A 10 -15.00 2.53 -12.20
CA ARG A 10 -14.28 2.32 -10.93
C ARG A 10 -14.56 3.50 -10.03
N ALA A 11 -15.12 3.24 -8.86
CA ALA A 11 -15.39 4.25 -7.86
C ALA A 11 -14.80 3.82 -6.51
N TYR A 12 -14.20 4.75 -5.81
CA TYR A 12 -13.54 4.50 -4.53
C TYR A 12 -13.91 5.60 -3.55
N VAL A 13 -14.15 5.22 -2.29
CA VAL A 13 -14.17 6.14 -1.17
C VAL A 13 -12.86 6.01 -0.39
N TYR A 14 -12.36 7.10 0.14
CA TYR A 14 -11.06 7.10 0.80
C TYR A 14 -11.00 8.05 1.99
N MET A 15 -10.05 7.81 2.89
CA MET A 15 -9.57 8.77 3.87
C MET A 15 -8.08 9.02 3.68
N VAL A 16 -7.69 10.31 3.58
CA VAL A 16 -6.28 10.73 3.50
C VAL A 16 -5.83 11.23 4.86
N ARG A 17 -4.69 10.74 5.32
CA ARG A 17 -3.98 11.25 6.50
C ARG A 17 -3.23 12.51 6.13
N CYS A 18 -3.43 13.58 6.89
CA CYS A 18 -2.68 14.83 6.80
C CYS A 18 -1.55 14.88 7.83
N ALA A 19 -0.61 15.82 7.65
CA ALA A 19 0.59 15.96 8.48
C ALA A 19 0.29 16.16 9.98
N GLY A 20 -0.78 16.89 10.31
CA GLY A 20 -1.23 17.08 11.70
C GLY A 20 -2.13 15.95 12.23
N GLY A 21 -2.17 14.77 11.57
CA GLY A 21 -2.96 13.62 12.00
C GLY A 21 -4.45 13.67 11.64
N GLN A 22 -4.93 14.72 10.98
CA GLN A 22 -6.32 14.82 10.56
C GLN A 22 -6.63 13.84 9.43
N LEU A 23 -7.90 13.41 9.35
CA LEU A 23 -8.42 12.57 8.27
C LEU A 23 -9.35 13.39 7.37
N TYR A 24 -9.02 13.44 6.09
CA TYR A 24 -9.90 13.96 5.05
C TYR A 24 -10.60 12.81 4.33
N THR A 25 -11.92 12.86 4.21
CA THR A 25 -12.75 11.85 3.52
C THR A 25 -13.22 12.38 2.17
N GLY A 26 -13.10 11.56 1.13
CA GLY A 26 -13.54 11.87 -0.22
C GLY A 26 -13.82 10.62 -1.05
N TRP A 27 -14.25 10.82 -2.30
CA TRP A 27 -14.37 9.76 -3.28
C TRP A 27 -13.59 10.10 -4.57
N THR A 28 -13.30 9.11 -5.39
CA THR A 28 -12.62 9.27 -6.68
C THR A 28 -12.85 8.05 -7.57
N ASN A 29 -12.67 8.23 -8.86
CA ASN A 29 -12.55 7.13 -9.84
C ASN A 29 -11.09 6.71 -10.09
N ASP A 30 -10.12 7.56 -9.70
CA ASP A 30 -8.69 7.30 -9.84
C ASP A 30 -7.96 7.67 -8.52
N PRO A 31 -7.68 6.67 -7.66
CA PRO A 31 -6.99 6.90 -6.39
C PRO A 31 -5.58 7.47 -6.54
N ALA A 32 -4.81 7.00 -7.53
CA ALA A 32 -3.41 7.41 -7.70
C ALA A 32 -3.33 8.90 -8.07
N SER A 33 -4.04 9.32 -9.12
CA SER A 33 -4.12 10.72 -9.53
C SER A 33 -4.70 11.61 -8.42
N ARG A 34 -5.68 11.10 -7.66
CA ARG A 34 -6.29 11.85 -6.57
C ARG A 34 -5.33 12.09 -5.42
N LEU A 35 -4.56 11.08 -5.00
CA LEU A 35 -3.55 11.24 -3.96
C LEU A 35 -2.45 12.21 -4.40
N HIS A 36 -2.00 12.10 -5.66
CA HIS A 36 -1.04 13.03 -6.23
C HIS A 36 -1.56 14.47 -6.19
N ALA A 37 -2.82 14.70 -6.59
CA ALA A 37 -3.45 16.02 -6.52
C ALA A 37 -3.53 16.56 -5.09
N HIS A 38 -3.82 15.72 -4.11
CA HIS A 38 -3.80 16.11 -2.70
C HIS A 38 -2.40 16.51 -2.21
N LYS A 39 -1.37 15.71 -2.55
CA LYS A 39 0.03 15.97 -2.16
C LYS A 39 0.61 17.23 -2.84
N SER A 40 0.27 17.46 -4.10
CA SER A 40 0.74 18.63 -4.88
C SER A 40 -0.02 19.93 -4.60
N GLY A 41 -0.97 19.91 -3.62
CA GLY A 41 -1.77 21.08 -3.28
C GLY A 41 -2.89 21.42 -4.28
N LYS A 42 -3.11 20.59 -5.31
CA LYS A 42 -4.20 20.72 -6.28
C LYS A 42 -5.49 20.01 -5.84
N GLY A 43 -5.49 19.38 -4.66
CA GLY A 43 -6.63 18.69 -4.08
C GLY A 43 -7.60 19.63 -3.36
N ALA A 44 -8.37 19.09 -2.41
CA ALA A 44 -9.33 19.86 -1.61
C ALA A 44 -8.62 20.95 -0.78
N LYS A 45 -9.33 22.05 -0.52
CA LYS A 45 -8.81 23.19 0.29
C LYS A 45 -8.24 22.73 1.63
N CYS A 46 -8.94 21.81 2.31
CA CYS A 46 -8.51 21.24 3.58
C CYS A 46 -7.17 20.49 3.47
N THR A 47 -7.02 19.58 2.50
CA THR A 47 -5.77 18.82 2.33
C THR A 47 -4.59 19.66 1.88
N ARG A 48 -4.85 20.75 1.15
CA ARG A 48 -3.84 21.74 0.78
C ARG A 48 -3.29 22.47 2.01
N ALA A 49 -4.17 22.86 2.94
CA ALA A 49 -3.77 23.57 4.15
C ALA A 49 -3.08 22.64 5.17
N LEU A 50 -3.48 21.37 5.25
CA LEU A 50 -3.03 20.43 6.27
C LEU A 50 -1.93 19.46 5.80
N GLY A 51 -1.52 19.51 4.53
CA GLY A 51 -0.47 18.65 3.96
C GLY A 51 -0.89 17.17 3.90
N ALA A 52 -1.42 16.73 2.76
CA ALA A 52 -1.79 15.33 2.55
C ALA A 52 -0.57 14.41 2.47
N GLN A 53 -0.56 13.29 3.18
CA GLN A 53 0.56 12.35 3.22
C GLN A 53 0.27 11.05 2.47
N ARG A 54 -0.76 10.30 2.89
CA ARG A 54 -1.07 8.96 2.35
C ARG A 54 -2.54 8.62 2.53
N PHE A 55 -3.00 7.64 1.78
CA PHE A 55 -4.26 7.01 2.16
C PHE A 55 -4.12 6.32 3.51
N ALA A 56 -5.10 6.54 4.38
CA ALA A 56 -5.27 5.82 5.64
C ALA A 56 -6.41 4.79 5.52
N TYR A 57 -7.27 4.95 4.51
CA TYR A 57 -8.35 4.03 4.17
C TYR A 57 -8.69 4.18 2.69
N LEU A 58 -8.96 3.06 2.01
CA LEU A 58 -9.42 3.02 0.62
C LEU A 58 -10.37 1.83 0.46
N GLU A 59 -11.56 2.09 -0.08
CA GLU A 59 -12.60 1.09 -0.30
C GLU A 59 -13.12 1.23 -1.74
N ARG A 60 -13.20 0.12 -2.47
CA ARG A 60 -13.81 0.08 -3.80
C ARG A 60 -15.33 -0.02 -3.67
N CYS A 61 -16.03 0.81 -4.41
CA CYS A 61 -17.49 0.82 -4.51
C CYS A 61 -17.93 0.29 -5.88
N THR A 62 -19.17 -0.17 -5.98
CA THR A 62 -19.75 -0.69 -7.22
C THR A 62 -19.85 0.37 -8.31
N ASP A 63 -20.20 1.59 -7.92
CA ASP A 63 -20.40 2.74 -8.80
C ASP A 63 -20.22 4.07 -8.06
N LYS A 64 -20.30 5.17 -8.81
CA LYS A 64 -20.19 6.53 -8.27
C LYS A 64 -21.25 6.85 -7.21
N SER A 65 -22.48 6.40 -7.43
CA SER A 65 -23.58 6.65 -6.48
C SER A 65 -23.35 5.97 -5.14
N ALA A 66 -22.86 4.72 -5.17
CA ALA A 66 -22.45 3.99 -3.97
C ALA A 66 -21.30 4.69 -3.25
N ALA A 67 -20.28 5.17 -4.00
CA ALA A 67 -19.16 5.91 -3.42
C ALA A 67 -19.61 7.22 -2.75
N LEU A 68 -20.52 7.97 -3.35
CA LEU A 68 -21.07 9.20 -2.76
C LEU A 68 -21.88 8.91 -1.48
N ARG A 69 -22.72 7.86 -1.48
CA ARG A 69 -23.46 7.45 -0.27
C ARG A 69 -22.49 7.01 0.82
N ARG A 70 -21.46 6.26 0.47
CA ARG A 70 -20.46 5.79 1.42
C ARG A 70 -19.62 6.95 1.98
N GLU A 71 -19.21 7.90 1.16
CA GLU A 71 -18.53 9.13 1.59
C GLU A 71 -19.36 9.91 2.61
N ALA A 72 -20.64 10.11 2.32
CA ALA A 72 -21.57 10.80 3.23
C ALA A 72 -21.72 10.07 4.57
N ALA A 73 -21.79 8.72 4.54
CA ALA A 73 -21.83 7.90 5.76
C ALA A 73 -20.53 8.02 6.57
N LEU A 74 -19.37 7.93 5.93
CA LEU A 74 -18.07 8.06 6.59
C LEU A 74 -17.87 9.45 7.21
N LYS A 75 -18.36 10.50 6.57
CA LYS A 75 -18.26 11.86 7.10
C LYS A 75 -19.02 12.03 8.42
N LYS A 76 -20.09 11.27 8.66
CA LYS A 76 -20.89 11.31 9.90
C LYS A 76 -20.22 10.58 11.08
N LEU A 77 -19.22 9.73 10.80
CA LEU A 77 -18.52 8.99 11.86
C LEU A 77 -17.69 9.93 12.74
N THR A 78 -17.57 9.57 14.00
CA THR A 78 -16.66 10.24 14.95
C THR A 78 -15.20 10.02 14.56
N LYS A 79 -14.30 10.82 15.11
CA LYS A 79 -12.85 10.64 14.90
C LYS A 79 -12.41 9.24 15.32
N ALA A 80 -12.84 8.77 16.48
CA ALA A 80 -12.47 7.45 16.99
C ALA A 80 -12.91 6.32 16.07
N GLN A 81 -14.13 6.37 15.53
CA GLN A 81 -14.62 5.38 14.56
C GLN A 81 -13.82 5.39 13.26
N LYS A 82 -13.47 6.56 12.74
CA LYS A 82 -12.61 6.67 11.55
C LYS A 82 -11.20 6.11 11.79
N GLU A 83 -10.62 6.38 12.96
CA GLU A 83 -9.29 5.86 13.31
C GLU A 83 -9.32 4.32 13.45
N ALA A 84 -10.37 3.75 14.05
CA ALA A 84 -10.52 2.29 14.12
C ALA A 84 -10.61 1.65 12.72
N MET A 85 -11.39 2.24 11.81
CA MET A 85 -11.46 1.78 10.42
C MET A 85 -10.12 1.88 9.69
N CYS A 86 -9.37 2.97 9.91
CA CYS A 86 -8.04 3.13 9.32
C CYS A 86 -7.05 2.10 9.86
N ALA A 87 -7.11 1.77 11.15
CA ALA A 87 -6.25 0.74 11.76
C ALA A 87 -6.55 -0.65 11.19
N GLU A 88 -7.83 -1.03 11.11
CA GLU A 88 -8.24 -2.31 10.52
C GLU A 88 -7.85 -2.41 9.03
N TRP A 89 -8.02 -1.33 8.28
CA TRP A 89 -7.62 -1.30 6.87
C TRP A 89 -6.10 -1.43 6.71
N ALA A 90 -5.32 -0.77 7.58
CA ALA A 90 -3.87 -0.83 7.56
C ALA A 90 -3.35 -2.26 7.84
N GLU A 91 -3.96 -2.96 8.80
CA GLU A 91 -3.61 -4.36 9.08
C GLU A 91 -3.80 -5.28 7.87
N LYS A 92 -4.82 -5.02 7.06
CA LYS A 92 -5.17 -5.86 5.90
C LYS A 92 -4.45 -5.48 4.60
N ASN A 93 -4.04 -4.21 4.45
CA ASN A 93 -3.64 -3.65 3.15
C ASN A 93 -2.25 -3.02 3.14
N LEU A 94 -1.63 -2.79 4.28
CA LEU A 94 -0.27 -2.27 4.31
C LEU A 94 0.74 -3.41 4.48
N PRO A 95 1.89 -3.32 3.80
CA PRO A 95 2.94 -4.29 3.98
C PRO A 95 3.41 -4.30 5.44
N ARG A 96 3.54 -5.47 6.01
CA ARG A 96 4.14 -5.66 7.34
C ARG A 96 5.64 -5.82 7.19
N LEU A 97 6.39 -5.09 7.98
CA LEU A 97 7.83 -5.28 8.08
C LEU A 97 8.12 -6.20 9.28
N SER A 98 8.77 -7.31 9.01
CA SER A 98 9.27 -8.23 10.05
C SER A 98 10.75 -8.50 9.80
N LEU A 99 11.42 -9.08 10.78
CA LEU A 99 12.78 -9.56 10.57
C LEU A 99 12.72 -10.88 9.78
N ALA A 100 13.54 -10.99 8.74
CA ALA A 100 13.66 -12.23 7.97
C ALA A 100 14.09 -13.38 8.89
N THR A 101 13.52 -14.55 8.64
CA THR A 101 13.85 -15.80 9.31
C THR A 101 14.34 -16.82 8.29
N ARG A 102 14.88 -17.95 8.75
CA ARG A 102 15.27 -19.06 7.87
C ARG A 102 14.12 -19.55 6.99
N ALA A 103 12.89 -19.50 7.49
CA ALA A 103 11.70 -19.91 6.73
C ALA A 103 11.42 -18.99 5.51
N ASP A 104 11.84 -17.74 5.57
CA ASP A 104 11.64 -16.76 4.50
C ASP A 104 12.75 -16.86 3.43
N ALA A 105 13.83 -17.60 3.70
CA ALA A 105 15.02 -17.63 2.86
C ALA A 105 14.73 -18.10 1.42
N ALA A 106 13.86 -19.09 1.24
CA ALA A 106 13.52 -19.63 -0.07
C ALA A 106 12.85 -18.57 -0.96
N GLU A 107 11.84 -17.88 -0.45
CA GLU A 107 11.10 -16.85 -1.19
C GLU A 107 11.98 -15.63 -1.51
N ILE A 108 12.81 -15.21 -0.56
CA ILE A 108 13.75 -14.10 -0.77
C ILE A 108 14.80 -14.48 -1.81
N LEU A 109 15.31 -15.72 -1.76
CA LEU A 109 16.31 -16.25 -2.70
C LEU A 109 15.79 -16.31 -4.12
N ASP A 110 14.54 -16.71 -4.34
CA ASP A 110 13.92 -16.75 -5.67
C ASP A 110 13.90 -15.35 -6.29
N ILE A 111 13.51 -14.33 -5.51
CA ILE A 111 13.53 -12.93 -5.94
C ILE A 111 14.97 -12.49 -6.24
N TYR A 112 15.91 -12.79 -5.35
CA TYR A 112 17.31 -12.38 -5.49
C TYR A 112 17.96 -13.03 -6.73
N ASN A 113 17.82 -14.35 -6.91
CA ASN A 113 18.36 -15.08 -8.04
C ASN A 113 17.75 -14.63 -9.38
N TRP A 114 16.48 -14.25 -9.39
CA TRP A 114 15.87 -13.64 -10.55
C TRP A 114 16.59 -12.36 -10.97
N TYR A 115 16.93 -11.47 -10.01
CA TYR A 115 17.71 -10.25 -10.29
C TYR A 115 19.14 -10.56 -10.72
N VAL A 116 19.80 -11.57 -10.13
CA VAL A 116 21.15 -12.02 -10.54
C VAL A 116 21.17 -12.44 -12.01
N LEU A 117 20.11 -13.13 -12.47
CA LEU A 117 20.04 -13.64 -13.85
C LEU A 117 19.58 -12.60 -14.88
N HIS A 118 18.81 -11.60 -14.49
CA HIS A 118 18.11 -10.70 -15.43
C HIS A 118 18.54 -9.23 -15.31
N HIS A 119 19.30 -8.86 -14.30
CA HIS A 119 19.70 -7.48 -14.05
C HIS A 119 21.15 -7.36 -13.60
N THR A 120 21.74 -6.18 -13.82
CA THR A 120 23.08 -5.81 -13.36
C THR A 120 23.09 -5.15 -11.96
N ALA A 121 21.96 -5.21 -11.25
CA ALA A 121 21.81 -4.57 -9.93
C ALA A 121 22.56 -5.29 -8.80
N THR A 122 23.02 -6.54 -9.05
CA THR A 122 23.81 -7.32 -8.10
C THR A 122 25.23 -7.51 -8.67
N PHE A 123 26.23 -7.52 -7.80
CA PHE A 123 27.61 -7.85 -8.20
C PHE A 123 27.84 -9.37 -8.36
N GLN A 124 26.87 -10.18 -7.99
CA GLN A 124 26.91 -11.62 -8.12
C GLN A 124 26.47 -12.04 -9.53
N VAL A 125 27.22 -12.94 -10.16
CA VAL A 125 26.97 -13.41 -11.54
C VAL A 125 26.41 -14.83 -11.58
N THR A 126 26.44 -15.53 -10.45
CA THR A 126 25.90 -16.89 -10.30
C THR A 126 24.83 -16.92 -9.22
N PRO A 127 23.68 -17.61 -9.43
CA PRO A 127 22.66 -17.78 -8.42
C PRO A 127 23.22 -18.47 -7.18
N SER A 128 22.74 -18.05 -6.00
CA SER A 128 23.06 -18.72 -4.73
C SER A 128 22.20 -19.97 -4.53
N SER A 129 22.71 -20.94 -3.80
CA SER A 129 21.93 -22.10 -3.37
C SER A 129 21.11 -21.78 -2.10
N LEU A 130 20.03 -22.54 -1.86
CA LEU A 130 19.18 -22.32 -0.69
C LEU A 130 19.93 -22.51 0.63
N PRO A 131 20.76 -23.54 0.83
CA PRO A 131 21.52 -23.70 2.08
C PRO A 131 22.46 -22.53 2.38
N GLU A 132 23.19 -22.04 1.37
CA GLU A 132 24.08 -20.89 1.53
C GLU A 132 23.31 -19.62 1.89
N TYR A 133 22.13 -19.45 1.30
CA TYR A 133 21.29 -18.27 1.56
C TYR A 133 20.61 -18.33 2.93
N GLU A 134 20.18 -19.50 3.38
CA GLU A 134 19.67 -19.74 4.72
C GLU A 134 20.71 -19.37 5.80
N ASP A 135 21.94 -19.82 5.62
CA ASP A 135 23.04 -19.52 6.55
C ASP A 135 23.39 -18.02 6.54
N TRP A 136 23.31 -17.38 5.35
CA TRP A 136 23.50 -15.93 5.24
C TRP A 136 22.40 -15.16 5.97
N VAL A 137 21.13 -15.54 5.83
CA VAL A 137 19.99 -14.91 6.54
C VAL A 137 20.18 -15.01 8.06
N GLU A 138 20.53 -16.19 8.59
CA GLU A 138 20.75 -16.39 10.03
C GLU A 138 21.95 -15.57 10.54
N SER A 139 23.07 -15.59 9.84
CA SER A 139 24.27 -14.83 10.23
C SER A 139 24.04 -13.32 10.16
N THR A 140 23.34 -12.84 9.15
CA THR A 140 23.05 -11.41 8.97
C THR A 140 22.01 -10.94 9.98
N ARG A 141 21.01 -11.77 10.32
CA ARG A 141 20.03 -11.46 11.34
C ARG A 141 20.66 -11.22 12.73
N ALA A 142 21.72 -11.93 13.04
CA ALA A 142 22.46 -11.76 14.30
C ALA A 142 23.23 -10.42 14.36
N LEU A 143 23.61 -9.86 13.20
CA LEU A 143 24.40 -8.64 13.09
C LEU A 143 23.55 -7.40 12.74
N ILE A 144 22.61 -7.52 11.83
CA ILE A 144 21.77 -6.43 11.33
C ILE A 144 20.34 -6.95 11.14
N PRO A 145 19.32 -6.37 11.81
CA PRO A 145 17.94 -6.76 11.58
C PRO A 145 17.55 -6.46 10.12
N LEU A 146 17.24 -7.50 9.35
CA LEU A 146 16.73 -7.37 7.98
C LEU A 146 15.21 -7.26 8.00
N PRO A 147 14.62 -6.12 7.64
CA PRO A 147 13.17 -6.00 7.50
C PRO A 147 12.70 -6.72 6.22
N VAL A 148 11.67 -7.54 6.34
CA VAL A 148 10.97 -8.16 5.21
C VAL A 148 9.62 -7.48 5.02
N SER A 149 9.30 -7.12 3.78
CA SER A 149 8.01 -6.55 3.42
C SER A 149 7.17 -7.62 2.71
N TYR A 150 6.10 -8.07 3.38
CA TYR A 150 5.12 -8.95 2.74
C TYR A 150 4.01 -8.10 2.11
N THR A 151 3.84 -8.25 0.81
CA THR A 151 2.66 -7.77 0.06
C THR A 151 1.80 -8.97 -0.29
N HIS A 152 0.62 -9.06 0.33
CA HIS A 152 -0.42 -10.00 -0.10
C HIS A 152 -1.31 -9.37 -1.15
#